data_5d92f34f26b115e9f6a81a257fbecd14
#
_entry.id   5d92f34f26b115e9f6a81a257fbecd14
#
_cell.length_a   1.000
_cell.length_b   1.000
_cell.length_c   1.000
_cell.angle_alpha   90.00
_cell.angle_beta   90.00
_cell.angle_gamma   90.00
#
_symmetry.space_group_name_H-M   'P 1'
#
loop_
_entity.id
_entity.type
_entity.pdbx_description
1 polymer ?
#
loop_
_entity_poly.entity_id
_entity_poly.type
_entity_poly.pdbx_seq_one_letter_code
_entity_poly.pdbx_strand_id
1 'polypeptide(L)'
;LPLTIDGITTDRALDYITLSFAFAVGQVMWGFANYIGGMIADKYGDEKALFLGIILAASGCFLIPFCDTTIEIVIAIGLLSAGGAGIAGLAVAMSAVNKKVPEKKAGLAFGVLNAGGSLGQTFLAPIGVIIIINFGWVFALNCLGILLLLTLPFTYFLKDQKVRKQSKIDDQKTDIYMMI
;
A
#
# COMPACT_ATOMS: atom_id res chain seq x y z
N LEU A 1 -2.21 12.86 -11.07
CA LEU A 1 -2.60 11.73 -11.94
C LEU A 1 -2.73 12.13 -13.43
N PRO A 2 -3.50 13.17 -13.85
CA PRO A 2 -3.58 13.51 -15.27
C PRO A 2 -2.24 13.78 -15.93
N LEU A 3 -1.37 14.55 -15.30
CA LEU A 3 -0.04 14.89 -15.84
C LEU A 3 0.89 13.67 -15.99
N THR A 4 0.74 12.67 -15.14
CA THR A 4 1.48 11.40 -15.29
C THR A 4 0.96 10.61 -16.49
N ILE A 5 -0.36 10.63 -16.71
CA ILE A 5 -0.98 9.98 -17.87
C ILE A 5 -0.50 10.64 -19.17
N ASP A 6 -0.53 11.97 -19.24
CA ASP A 6 -0.07 12.71 -20.43
C ASP A 6 1.41 12.43 -20.74
N GLY A 7 2.28 12.36 -19.71
CA GLY A 7 3.68 11.99 -19.86
C GLY A 7 3.86 10.58 -20.44
N ILE A 8 3.17 9.59 -19.88
CA ILE A 8 3.25 8.20 -20.34
C ILE A 8 2.74 8.05 -21.77
N THR A 9 1.61 8.69 -22.10
CA THR A 9 1.02 8.61 -23.47
C THR A 9 1.92 9.25 -24.52
N THR A 10 2.58 10.37 -24.18
CA THR A 10 3.46 11.08 -25.11
C THR A 10 4.77 10.32 -25.33
N ASP A 11 5.39 9.81 -24.25
CA ASP A 11 6.71 9.19 -24.33
C ASP A 11 6.66 7.74 -24.85
N ARG A 12 5.55 7.02 -24.63
CA ARG A 12 5.46 5.58 -24.90
C ARG A 12 4.43 5.20 -25.95
N ALA A 13 3.75 6.17 -26.58
CA ALA A 13 2.65 5.92 -27.54
C ALA A 13 1.53 5.01 -26.98
N LEU A 14 1.39 4.97 -25.66
CA LEU A 14 0.33 4.21 -25.00
C LEU A 14 -0.98 5.01 -25.09
N ASP A 15 -2.04 4.35 -25.58
CA ASP A 15 -3.33 4.98 -25.71
C ASP A 15 -3.90 5.39 -24.33
N TYR A 16 -4.50 6.56 -24.26
CA TYR A 16 -5.20 7.07 -23.09
C TYR A 16 -6.24 6.07 -22.55
N ILE A 17 -6.87 5.31 -23.44
CA ILE A 17 -7.84 4.27 -23.11
C ILE A 17 -7.18 3.17 -22.29
N THR A 18 -6.00 2.72 -22.69
CA THR A 18 -5.22 1.69 -21.98
C THR A 18 -4.88 2.09 -20.55
N LEU A 19 -4.42 3.32 -20.38
CA LEU A 19 -4.09 3.84 -19.04
C LEU A 19 -5.34 4.01 -18.17
N SER A 20 -6.43 4.54 -18.75
CA SER A 20 -7.70 4.66 -18.03
C SER A 20 -8.24 3.30 -17.60
N PHE A 21 -8.11 2.29 -18.46
CA PHE A 21 -8.48 0.91 -18.14
C PHE A 21 -7.60 0.35 -17.01
N ALA A 22 -6.29 0.54 -17.06
CA ALA A 22 -5.37 0.10 -16.02
C ALA A 22 -5.70 0.74 -14.65
N PHE A 23 -6.05 2.02 -14.63
CA PHE A 23 -6.51 2.69 -13.41
C PHE A 23 -7.86 2.18 -12.92
N ALA A 24 -8.81 1.89 -13.82
CA ALA A 24 -10.10 1.31 -13.45
C ALA A 24 -9.92 -0.07 -12.81
N VAL A 25 -9.10 -0.94 -13.42
CA VAL A 25 -8.71 -2.24 -12.84
C VAL A 25 -8.02 -2.02 -11.50
N GLY A 26 -7.14 -1.02 -11.39
CA GLY A 26 -6.47 -0.67 -10.14
C GLY A 26 -7.44 -0.32 -9.01
N GLN A 27 -8.51 0.42 -9.28
CA GLN A 27 -9.52 0.75 -8.27
C GLN A 27 -10.27 -0.50 -7.76
N VAL A 28 -10.61 -1.41 -8.66
CA VAL A 28 -11.23 -2.69 -8.29
C VAL A 28 -10.25 -3.52 -7.45
N MET A 29 -9.02 -3.66 -7.91
CA MET A 29 -7.98 -4.41 -7.19
C MET A 29 -7.66 -3.80 -5.82
N TRP A 30 -7.65 -2.47 -5.71
CA TRP A 30 -7.48 -1.77 -4.45
C TRP A 30 -8.58 -2.13 -3.44
N GLY A 31 -9.85 -2.21 -3.87
CA GLY A 31 -10.97 -2.65 -3.05
C GLY A 31 -10.80 -4.09 -2.55
N PHE A 32 -10.52 -5.04 -3.45
CA PHE A 32 -10.26 -6.43 -3.09
C PHE A 32 -9.03 -6.58 -2.19
N ALA A 33 -7.96 -5.86 -2.47
CA ALA A 33 -6.73 -5.92 -1.72
C ALA A 33 -6.89 -5.38 -0.28
N ASN A 34 -7.78 -4.42 -0.04
CA ASN A 34 -8.14 -3.99 1.32
C ASN A 34 -8.72 -5.14 2.15
N TYR A 35 -9.60 -5.97 1.55
CA TYR A 35 -10.14 -7.14 2.22
C TYR A 35 -9.06 -8.19 2.50
N ILE A 36 -8.22 -8.48 1.52
CA ILE A 36 -7.08 -9.40 1.67
C ILE A 36 -6.10 -8.88 2.74
N GLY A 37 -5.80 -7.60 2.73
CA GLY A 37 -4.96 -6.94 3.73
C GLY A 37 -5.50 -7.14 5.15
N GLY A 38 -6.80 -6.99 5.35
CA GLY A 38 -7.47 -7.29 6.63
C GLY A 38 -7.26 -8.74 7.07
N MET A 39 -7.50 -9.71 6.17
CA MET A 39 -7.27 -11.13 6.48
C MET A 39 -5.82 -11.45 6.83
N ILE A 40 -4.87 -10.85 6.12
CA ILE A 40 -3.43 -11.01 6.42
C ILE A 40 -3.11 -10.40 7.78
N ALA A 41 -3.64 -9.23 8.08
CA ALA A 41 -3.45 -8.55 9.35
C ALA A 41 -4.00 -9.37 10.53
N ASP A 42 -5.17 -9.98 10.38
CA ASP A 42 -5.78 -10.81 11.41
C ASP A 42 -4.99 -12.10 11.66
N LYS A 43 -4.45 -12.72 10.61
CA LYS A 43 -3.75 -14.00 10.70
C LYS A 43 -2.26 -13.85 11.06
N TYR A 44 -1.59 -12.88 10.47
CA TYR A 44 -0.13 -12.75 10.55
C TYR A 44 0.34 -11.48 11.28
N GLY A 45 -0.58 -10.57 11.59
CA GLY A 45 -0.31 -9.30 12.24
C GLY A 45 -0.28 -8.11 11.28
N ASP A 46 -0.68 -6.95 11.80
CA ASP A 46 -0.80 -5.71 11.03
C ASP A 46 0.55 -5.28 10.40
N GLU A 47 1.66 -5.51 11.13
CA GLU A 47 3.02 -5.18 10.65
C GLU A 47 3.36 -5.87 9.34
N LYS A 48 3.01 -7.17 9.21
CA LYS A 48 3.34 -7.96 8.02
C LYS A 48 2.45 -7.60 6.83
N ALA A 49 1.17 -7.29 7.09
CA ALA A 49 0.26 -6.83 6.07
C ALA A 49 0.73 -5.49 5.50
N LEU A 50 1.06 -4.53 6.36
CA LEU A 50 1.61 -3.22 5.95
C LEU A 50 2.92 -3.38 5.20
N PHE A 51 3.85 -4.19 5.71
CA PHE A 51 5.14 -4.45 5.07
C PHE A 51 4.98 -5.01 3.65
N LEU A 52 4.14 -6.04 3.50
CA LEU A 52 3.85 -6.66 2.20
C LEU A 52 3.21 -5.65 1.23
N GLY A 53 2.21 -4.91 1.68
CA GLY A 53 1.51 -3.93 0.87
C GLY A 53 2.43 -2.79 0.40
N ILE A 54 3.30 -2.28 1.28
CA ILE A 54 4.26 -1.23 0.93
C ILE A 54 5.27 -1.73 -0.10
N ILE A 55 5.81 -2.95 0.05
CA ILE A 55 6.76 -3.51 -0.92
C ILE A 55 6.09 -3.70 -2.28
N LEU A 56 4.88 -4.27 -2.31
CA LEU A 56 4.13 -4.42 -3.55
C LEU A 56 3.86 -3.07 -4.22
N ALA A 57 3.39 -2.08 -3.47
CA ALA A 57 3.11 -0.75 -4.01
C ALA A 57 4.38 -0.07 -4.55
N ALA A 58 5.49 -0.14 -3.82
CA ALA A 58 6.77 0.41 -4.25
C ALA A 58 7.29 -0.30 -5.51
N SER A 59 7.20 -1.64 -5.57
CA SER A 59 7.62 -2.40 -6.75
C SER A 59 6.81 -2.00 -7.99
N GLY A 60 5.50 -1.76 -7.85
CA GLY A 60 4.66 -1.24 -8.92
C GLY A 60 5.17 0.12 -9.43
N CYS A 61 5.47 1.06 -8.53
CA CYS A 61 6.01 2.37 -8.91
C CYS A 61 7.33 2.26 -9.69
N PHE A 62 8.23 1.36 -9.31
CA PHE A 62 9.50 1.16 -10.00
C PHE A 62 9.37 0.41 -11.33
N LEU A 63 8.37 -0.46 -11.48
CA LEU A 63 8.17 -1.25 -12.70
C LEU A 63 7.43 -0.48 -13.81
N ILE A 64 6.52 0.44 -13.48
CA ILE A 64 5.75 1.22 -14.45
C ILE A 64 6.64 1.84 -15.55
N PRO A 65 7.81 2.44 -15.26
CA PRO A 65 8.67 3.01 -16.29
C PRO A 65 9.23 2.00 -17.31
N PHE A 66 9.20 0.72 -17.03
CA PHE A 66 9.73 -0.35 -17.87
C PHE A 66 8.63 -1.11 -18.63
N CYS A 67 7.36 -0.75 -18.41
CA CYS A 67 6.23 -1.41 -19.05
C CYS A 67 5.98 -0.83 -20.44
N ASP A 68 6.02 -1.66 -21.46
CA ASP A 68 5.78 -1.29 -22.86
C ASP A 68 4.45 -1.83 -23.39
N THR A 69 3.89 -2.86 -22.74
CA THR A 69 2.63 -3.50 -23.16
C THR A 69 1.47 -3.15 -22.24
N THR A 70 0.25 -3.20 -22.78
CA THR A 70 -0.99 -2.99 -22.00
C THR A 70 -1.07 -3.93 -20.79
N ILE A 71 -0.68 -5.19 -20.95
CA ILE A 71 -0.76 -6.18 -19.86
C ILE A 71 0.23 -5.84 -18.75
N GLU A 72 1.46 -5.48 -19.09
CA GLU A 72 2.48 -5.07 -18.10
C GLU A 72 2.02 -3.86 -17.29
N ILE A 73 1.43 -2.86 -17.95
CA ILE A 73 0.92 -1.66 -17.29
C ILE A 73 -0.25 -1.99 -16.37
N VAL A 74 -1.18 -2.83 -16.81
CA VAL A 74 -2.30 -3.27 -15.96
C VAL A 74 -1.79 -4.02 -14.73
N ILE A 75 -0.77 -4.86 -14.87
CA ILE A 75 -0.14 -5.55 -13.73
C ILE A 75 0.58 -4.57 -12.81
N ALA A 76 1.40 -3.67 -13.35
CA ALA A 76 2.20 -2.75 -12.56
C ALA A 76 1.32 -1.71 -11.80
N ILE A 77 0.35 -1.10 -12.48
CA ILE A 77 -0.55 -0.11 -11.87
C ILE A 77 -1.64 -0.83 -11.06
N GLY A 78 -2.33 -1.79 -11.68
CA GLY A 78 -3.51 -2.42 -11.10
C GLY A 78 -3.18 -3.37 -9.97
N LEU A 79 -2.36 -4.38 -10.25
CA LEU A 79 -2.08 -5.44 -9.28
C LEU A 79 -1.02 -5.02 -8.25
N LEU A 80 0.12 -4.52 -8.69
CA LEU A 80 1.23 -4.21 -7.79
C LEU A 80 1.01 -2.89 -7.05
N SER A 81 0.83 -1.79 -7.77
CA SER A 81 0.75 -0.46 -7.15
C SER A 81 -0.56 -0.29 -6.37
N ALA A 82 -1.71 -0.45 -7.02
CA ALA A 82 -3.01 -0.27 -6.39
C ALA A 82 -3.35 -1.43 -5.43
N GLY A 83 -3.04 -2.68 -5.79
CA GLY A 83 -3.20 -3.84 -4.91
C GLY A 83 -2.33 -3.75 -3.67
N GLY A 84 -1.06 -3.38 -3.81
CA GLY A 84 -0.17 -3.13 -2.68
C GLY A 84 -0.67 -2.04 -1.75
N ALA A 85 -1.10 -0.90 -2.31
CA ALA A 85 -1.70 0.20 -1.55
C ALA A 85 -3.01 -0.23 -0.86
N GLY A 86 -3.78 -1.13 -1.45
CA GLY A 86 -4.97 -1.72 -0.83
C GLY A 86 -4.61 -2.58 0.38
N ILE A 87 -3.63 -3.48 0.26
CA ILE A 87 -3.17 -4.33 1.38
C ILE A 87 -2.65 -3.48 2.54
N ALA A 88 -1.87 -2.43 2.26
CA ALA A 88 -1.41 -1.47 3.27
C ALA A 88 -2.46 -0.40 3.60
N GLY A 89 -3.72 -0.64 3.29
CA GLY A 89 -4.80 0.34 3.32
C GLY A 89 -5.21 0.78 4.72
N LEU A 90 -6.16 1.72 4.73
CA LEU A 90 -6.68 2.35 5.94
C LEU A 90 -7.25 1.32 6.94
N ALA A 91 -7.85 0.22 6.45
CA ALA A 91 -8.41 -0.82 7.30
C ALA A 91 -7.35 -1.47 8.20
N VAL A 92 -6.18 -1.82 7.63
CA VAL A 92 -5.07 -2.41 8.38
C VAL A 92 -4.45 -1.40 9.34
N ALA A 93 -4.28 -0.14 8.90
CA ALA A 93 -3.79 0.93 9.74
C ALA A 93 -4.72 1.22 10.93
N MET A 94 -6.04 1.22 10.71
CA MET A 94 -7.05 1.35 11.76
C MET A 94 -7.02 0.18 12.75
N SER A 95 -6.88 -1.06 12.24
CA SER A 95 -6.71 -2.25 13.08
C SER A 95 -5.50 -2.12 14.01
N ALA A 96 -4.35 -1.72 13.46
CA ALA A 96 -3.11 -1.52 14.23
C ALA A 96 -3.26 -0.46 15.33
N VAL A 97 -3.93 0.65 15.03
CA VAL A 97 -4.22 1.72 16.00
C VAL A 97 -5.19 1.25 17.08
N ASN A 98 -6.27 0.56 16.69
CA ASN A 98 -7.30 0.10 17.63
C ASN A 98 -6.73 -0.88 18.68
N LYS A 99 -5.75 -1.70 18.29
CA LYS A 99 -5.07 -2.63 19.21
C LYS A 99 -4.19 -1.94 20.25
N LYS A 100 -3.78 -0.70 20.01
CA LYS A 100 -2.83 0.05 20.87
C LYS A 100 -3.44 1.20 21.64
N VAL A 101 -4.61 1.67 21.23
CA VAL A 101 -5.28 2.82 21.82
C VAL A 101 -6.46 2.36 22.68
N PRO A 102 -6.67 2.92 23.89
CA PRO A 102 -7.85 2.64 24.71
C PRO A 102 -9.15 2.98 23.96
N GLU A 103 -10.21 2.19 24.14
CA GLU A 103 -11.52 2.36 23.46
C GLU A 103 -12.05 3.80 23.54
N LYS A 104 -11.89 4.45 24.69
CA LYS A 104 -12.32 5.85 24.91
C LYS A 104 -11.65 6.85 23.96
N LYS A 105 -10.48 6.52 23.40
CA LYS A 105 -9.70 7.39 22.50
C LYS A 105 -9.67 6.88 21.06
N ALA A 106 -10.30 5.73 20.76
CA ALA A 106 -10.28 5.12 19.45
C ALA A 106 -10.83 6.05 18.36
N GLY A 107 -11.96 6.72 18.61
CA GLY A 107 -12.54 7.68 17.67
C GLY A 107 -11.61 8.85 17.34
N LEU A 108 -10.93 9.40 18.34
CA LEU A 108 -9.94 10.47 18.12
C LEU A 108 -8.75 9.95 17.29
N ALA A 109 -8.24 8.77 17.62
CA ALA A 109 -7.13 8.16 16.90
C ALA A 109 -7.47 7.88 15.42
N PHE A 110 -8.69 7.41 15.14
CA PHE A 110 -9.18 7.24 13.77
C PHE A 110 -9.34 8.56 13.03
N GLY A 111 -9.84 9.59 13.71
CA GLY A 111 -9.93 10.95 13.15
C GLY A 111 -8.56 11.49 12.75
N VAL A 112 -7.56 11.36 13.63
CA VAL A 112 -6.17 11.78 13.35
C VAL A 112 -5.56 10.99 12.20
N LEU A 113 -5.77 9.67 12.16
CA LEU A 113 -5.25 8.82 11.09
C LEU A 113 -5.85 9.22 9.73
N ASN A 114 -7.16 9.43 9.68
CA ASN A 114 -7.86 9.83 8.46
C ASN A 114 -7.48 11.25 8.01
N ALA A 115 -7.39 12.19 8.96
CA ALA A 115 -6.92 13.55 8.70
C ALA A 115 -5.47 13.55 8.18
N GLY A 116 -4.58 12.72 8.76
CA GLY A 116 -3.21 12.54 8.28
C GLY A 116 -3.15 12.04 6.85
N GLY A 117 -4.01 11.07 6.48
CA GLY A 117 -4.13 10.59 5.10
C GLY A 117 -4.57 11.70 4.12
N SER A 118 -5.59 12.46 4.49
CA SER A 118 -6.10 13.58 3.67
C SER A 118 -5.07 14.70 3.53
N LEU A 119 -4.36 15.05 4.61
CA LEU A 119 -3.26 16.02 4.57
C LEU A 119 -2.12 15.53 3.68
N GLY A 120 -1.75 14.24 3.79
CA GLY A 120 -0.74 13.64 2.92
C GLY A 120 -1.11 13.79 1.44
N GLN A 121 -2.34 13.49 1.06
CA GLN A 121 -2.81 13.68 -0.32
C GLN A 121 -2.78 15.14 -0.75
N THR A 122 -3.19 16.07 0.11
CA THR A 122 -3.21 17.50 -0.17
C THR A 122 -1.82 18.07 -0.45
N PHE A 123 -0.80 17.61 0.28
CA PHE A 123 0.57 18.10 0.09
C PHE A 123 1.35 17.32 -0.97
N LEU A 124 1.19 16.00 -1.03
CA LEU A 124 1.93 15.18 -1.98
C LEU A 124 1.48 15.37 -3.43
N ALA A 125 0.20 15.69 -3.66
CA ALA A 125 -0.29 15.90 -5.02
C ALA A 125 0.37 17.11 -5.72
N PRO A 126 0.41 18.33 -5.15
CA PRO A 126 1.11 19.44 -5.78
C PRO A 126 2.63 19.24 -5.87
N ILE A 127 3.24 18.60 -4.86
CA ILE A 127 4.67 18.25 -4.91
C ILE A 127 4.95 17.30 -6.08
N GLY A 128 4.09 16.28 -6.25
CA GLY A 128 4.18 15.35 -7.38
C GLY A 128 4.08 16.07 -8.73
N VAL A 129 3.16 17.01 -8.86
CA VAL A 129 3.02 17.85 -10.08
C VAL A 129 4.31 18.65 -10.37
N ILE A 130 4.87 19.30 -9.36
CA ILE A 130 6.12 20.07 -9.50
C ILE A 130 7.27 19.16 -9.94
N ILE A 131 7.38 17.97 -9.36
CA ILE A 131 8.42 17.00 -9.74
C ILE A 131 8.22 16.53 -11.18
N ILE A 132 6.97 16.23 -11.59
CA ILE A 132 6.67 15.79 -12.96
C ILE A 132 7.05 16.87 -13.99
N ILE A 133 6.71 18.12 -13.73
CA ILE A 133 6.99 19.24 -14.65
C ILE A 133 8.50 19.47 -14.79
N ASN A 134 9.28 19.38 -13.71
CA ASN A 134 10.70 19.72 -13.73
C ASN A 134 11.61 18.53 -14.06
N PHE A 135 11.24 17.31 -13.67
CA PHE A 135 12.11 16.12 -13.74
C PHE A 135 11.47 14.95 -14.50
N GLY A 136 10.25 15.12 -14.96
CA GLY A 136 9.51 14.10 -15.68
C GLY A 136 8.80 13.07 -14.77
N TRP A 137 7.88 12.34 -15.39
CA TRP A 137 6.99 11.39 -14.70
C TRP A 137 7.73 10.14 -14.15
N VAL A 138 8.78 9.68 -14.83
CA VAL A 138 9.62 8.55 -14.38
C VAL A 138 10.30 8.87 -13.05
N PHE A 139 10.88 10.07 -12.96
CA PHE A 139 11.54 10.51 -11.74
C PHE A 139 10.54 10.65 -10.59
N ALA A 140 9.34 11.18 -10.86
CA ALA A 140 8.27 11.30 -9.86
C ALA A 140 7.83 9.94 -9.31
N LEU A 141 7.67 8.91 -10.17
CA LEU A 141 7.33 7.55 -9.75
C LEU A 141 8.44 6.92 -8.89
N ASN A 142 9.69 7.12 -9.27
CA ASN A 142 10.82 6.63 -8.47
C ASN A 142 10.88 7.31 -7.09
N CYS A 143 10.66 8.62 -7.02
CA CYS A 143 10.57 9.34 -5.75
C CYS A 143 9.43 8.81 -4.88
N LEU A 144 8.26 8.53 -5.46
CA LEU A 144 7.13 7.95 -4.74
C LEU A 144 7.46 6.54 -4.24
N GLY A 145 8.09 5.70 -5.05
CA GLY A 145 8.55 4.36 -4.66
C GLY A 145 9.54 4.42 -3.49
N ILE A 146 10.51 5.32 -3.54
CA ILE A 146 11.48 5.53 -2.45
C ILE A 146 10.75 6.03 -1.19
N LEU A 147 9.84 6.98 -1.32
CA LEU A 147 9.06 7.49 -0.19
C LEU A 147 8.27 6.37 0.49
N LEU A 148 7.64 5.48 -0.30
CA LEU A 148 6.97 4.29 0.23
C LEU A 148 7.95 3.38 0.99
N LEU A 149 9.12 3.09 0.44
CA LEU A 149 10.13 2.27 1.13
C LEU A 149 10.64 2.92 2.42
N LEU A 150 10.75 4.24 2.47
CA LEU A 150 11.11 4.98 3.69
C LEU A 150 10.08 4.84 4.82
N THR A 151 8.85 4.43 4.50
CA THR A 151 7.84 4.13 5.53
C THR A 151 7.99 2.74 6.14
N LEU A 152 8.77 1.83 5.54
CA LEU A 152 8.95 0.46 6.05
C LEU A 152 9.46 0.39 7.50
N PRO A 153 10.45 1.18 7.94
CA PRO A 153 10.90 1.13 9.33
C PRO A 153 9.78 1.42 10.33
N PHE A 154 8.79 2.24 9.94
CA PHE A 154 7.66 2.57 10.82
C PHE A 154 6.71 1.38 11.04
N THR A 155 6.65 0.42 10.11
CA THR A 155 5.85 -0.79 10.28
C THR A 155 6.32 -1.63 11.47
N TYR A 156 7.62 -1.59 11.76
CA TYR A 156 8.19 -2.30 12.90
C TYR A 156 7.66 -1.81 14.25
N PHE A 157 7.36 -0.51 14.36
CA PHE A 157 6.76 0.05 15.57
C PHE A 157 5.31 -0.39 15.77
N LEU A 158 4.66 -0.89 14.73
CA LEU A 158 3.29 -1.39 14.76
C LEU A 158 3.19 -2.86 15.14
N LYS A 159 4.32 -3.50 15.47
CA LYS A 159 4.40 -4.92 15.82
C LYS A 159 3.41 -5.31 16.91
N ASP A 160 2.56 -6.29 16.59
CA ASP A 160 1.53 -6.77 17.49
C ASP A 160 2.09 -7.84 18.44
N GLN A 161 2.12 -7.53 19.73
CA GLN A 161 2.59 -8.48 20.75
C GLN A 161 1.59 -9.62 20.99
N LYS A 162 0.29 -9.44 20.67
CA LYS A 162 -0.74 -10.46 20.89
C LYS A 162 -0.62 -11.63 19.92
N VAL A 163 -0.36 -11.37 18.64
CA VAL A 163 -0.17 -12.42 17.63
C VAL A 163 1.04 -13.31 18.00
N ARG A 164 2.11 -12.71 18.51
CA ARG A 164 3.29 -13.45 18.96
C ARG A 164 3.01 -14.35 20.17
N LYS A 165 2.10 -13.93 21.05
CA LYS A 165 1.69 -14.71 22.23
C LYS A 165 0.81 -15.89 21.83
N GLN A 166 -0.09 -15.69 20.88
CA GLN A 166 -0.97 -16.74 20.35
C GLN A 166 -0.16 -17.81 19.59
N SER A 167 0.75 -17.39 18.69
CA SER A 167 1.64 -18.29 17.96
C SER A 167 2.46 -19.16 18.92
N LYS A 168 3.02 -18.58 19.98
CA LYS A 168 3.75 -19.36 20.98
C LYS A 168 2.89 -20.37 21.74
N ILE A 169 1.62 -20.04 22.01
CA ILE A 169 0.67 -20.94 22.67
C ILE A 169 0.30 -22.11 21.74
N ASP A 170 0.10 -21.80 20.44
CA ASP A 170 -0.25 -22.80 19.44
C ASP A 170 0.95 -23.75 19.16
N ASP A 171 2.19 -23.21 19.07
CA ASP A 171 3.40 -24.00 18.95
C ASP A 171 3.58 -24.95 20.17
N GLN A 172 3.37 -24.43 21.38
CA GLN A 172 3.48 -25.21 22.61
C GLN A 172 2.41 -26.31 22.72
N LYS A 173 1.18 -26.04 22.22
CA LYS A 173 0.14 -27.07 22.13
C LYS A 173 0.50 -28.16 21.12
N THR A 174 1.03 -27.78 19.96
CA THR A 174 1.46 -28.72 18.92
C THR A 174 2.55 -29.65 19.43
N ASP A 175 3.52 -29.11 20.17
CA ASP A 175 4.60 -29.90 20.79
C ASP A 175 4.05 -30.90 21.82
N ILE A 176 3.08 -30.51 22.63
CA ILE A 176 2.41 -31.40 23.60
C ILE A 176 1.66 -32.54 22.89
N TYR A 177 0.94 -32.24 21.79
CA TYR A 177 0.23 -33.27 21.01
C TYR A 177 1.16 -34.24 20.29
N MET A 178 2.39 -33.85 19.97
CA MET A 178 3.40 -34.74 19.36
C MET A 178 4.16 -35.59 20.38
N MET A 179 4.05 -35.31 21.68
CA MET A 179 4.67 -36.08 22.74
C MET A 179 3.76 -37.15 23.38
N ILE A 180 2.47 -37.18 22.98
CA ILE A 180 1.48 -38.17 23.41
C ILE A 180 1.22 -39.18 22.28
#